data_809c51d04c5bfa43f95c8d3f61336270
#
_entry.id   809c51d04c5bfa43f95c8d3f61336270
#
_cell.length_a   1.000
_cell.length_b   1.000
_cell.length_c   1.000
_cell.angle_alpha   90.00
_cell.angle_beta   90.00
_cell.angle_gamma   90.00
#
_symmetry.space_group_name_H-M   'P 1'
#
loop_
_entity.id
_entity.type
_entity.pdbx_description
1 polymer ?
#
loop_
_entity_poly.entity_id
_entity_poly.type
_entity_poly.pdbx_seq_one_letter_code
_entity_poly.pdbx_strand_id
1 'polypeptide(L)'
;MKKVWLDGGHGGTDSGALGNDLREKDLTLQLVLHAQAYLEHHYSDVEVQVTRSTDVFVSLSDRASRANAWGADVFVSMHINAGGGTGFETYIHPTRDLDQSPILQKDIHTEIFAEMLNFGTIKDRGLKTANYAVLRETTMPAVLTENLFIDTVTDADKLKNATFVREVGEAHARGIAQYLSLTPVSSTLYTIQAGDTFYSIAKKYNITVQELQDANPNVDPTKLQIGQQIVIPTTIYTIQAGDTFYSIAKKYNITVEELEAANPGVDPTKLRVGQQILIPNS
;
A
#
# COMPACT_ATOMS: atom_id res chain seq x y z
N MET A 1 -3.25 14.39 2.88
CA MET A 1 -3.37 12.97 2.55
C MET A 1 -2.96 12.77 1.12
N LYS A 2 -2.14 11.77 0.81
CA LYS A 2 -1.73 11.41 -0.54
C LYS A 2 -2.77 10.47 -1.16
N LYS A 3 -3.07 10.64 -2.43
CA LYS A 3 -4.10 9.88 -3.13
C LYS A 3 -3.49 8.89 -4.10
N VAL A 4 -3.67 7.60 -3.84
CA VAL A 4 -3.13 6.49 -4.64
C VAL A 4 -4.25 5.81 -5.41
N TRP A 5 -4.10 5.70 -6.74
CA TRP A 5 -5.00 4.93 -7.57
C TRP A 5 -4.32 3.63 -8.03
N LEU A 6 -4.90 2.49 -7.66
CA LEU A 6 -4.42 1.17 -8.07
C LEU A 6 -5.36 0.58 -9.13
N ASP A 7 -4.78 0.11 -10.22
CA ASP A 7 -5.50 -0.45 -11.35
C ASP A 7 -5.12 -1.91 -11.56
N GLY A 8 -6.04 -2.82 -11.29
CA GLY A 8 -5.89 -4.23 -11.66
C GLY A 8 -6.36 -4.43 -13.10
N GLY A 9 -5.44 -4.74 -14.00
CA GLY A 9 -5.74 -4.94 -15.41
C GLY A 9 -6.87 -5.94 -15.65
N HIS A 10 -7.58 -5.79 -16.77
CA HIS A 10 -8.65 -6.70 -17.21
C HIS A 10 -9.85 -6.75 -16.23
N GLY A 11 -10.67 -7.81 -16.29
CA GLY A 11 -11.81 -8.04 -15.39
C GLY A 11 -13.12 -8.33 -16.14
N GLY A 12 -14.04 -9.05 -15.49
CA GLY A 12 -15.33 -9.42 -16.05
C GLY A 12 -15.19 -10.25 -17.33
N THR A 13 -15.67 -9.71 -18.45
CA THR A 13 -15.59 -10.33 -19.78
C THR A 13 -14.21 -10.32 -20.41
N ASP A 14 -13.29 -9.49 -19.92
CA ASP A 14 -11.89 -9.45 -20.34
C ASP A 14 -11.05 -10.29 -19.38
N SER A 15 -10.66 -11.48 -19.81
CA SER A 15 -9.84 -12.39 -18.98
C SER A 15 -8.38 -11.94 -18.84
N GLY A 16 -7.90 -11.05 -19.72
CA GLY A 16 -6.46 -10.88 -19.94
C GLY A 16 -5.83 -12.14 -20.51
N ALA A 17 -4.54 -12.28 -20.35
CA ALA A 17 -3.80 -13.46 -20.76
C ALA A 17 -4.23 -14.71 -19.97
N LEU A 18 -4.14 -15.86 -20.65
CA LEU A 18 -4.47 -17.18 -20.12
C LEU A 18 -3.26 -18.11 -20.26
N GLY A 19 -2.93 -18.86 -19.24
CA GLY A 19 -1.86 -19.85 -19.30
C GLY A 19 -1.72 -20.62 -18.00
N ASN A 20 -1.30 -21.89 -18.10
CA ASN A 20 -1.01 -22.74 -16.94
C ASN A 20 -2.13 -22.78 -15.88
N ASP A 21 -3.40 -22.85 -16.30
CA ASP A 21 -4.62 -22.82 -15.47
C ASP A 21 -4.82 -21.49 -14.69
N LEU A 22 -4.16 -20.42 -15.08
CA LEU A 22 -4.28 -19.08 -14.52
C LEU A 22 -4.99 -18.15 -15.49
N ARG A 23 -5.62 -17.10 -14.92
CA ARG A 23 -6.20 -15.96 -15.63
C ARG A 23 -5.59 -14.68 -15.11
N GLU A 24 -5.10 -13.84 -15.99
CA GLU A 24 -4.46 -12.58 -15.61
C GLU A 24 -5.37 -11.71 -14.74
N LYS A 25 -6.66 -11.57 -15.12
CA LYS A 25 -7.63 -10.77 -14.36
C LYS A 25 -7.75 -11.15 -12.88
N ASP A 26 -7.58 -12.44 -12.53
CA ASP A 26 -7.69 -12.90 -11.15
C ASP A 26 -6.44 -12.53 -10.34
N LEU A 27 -5.28 -12.65 -10.96
CA LEU A 27 -3.99 -12.30 -10.36
C LEU A 27 -3.86 -10.79 -10.14
N THR A 28 -4.22 -9.99 -11.16
CA THR A 28 -4.15 -8.52 -11.06
C THR A 28 -5.10 -7.97 -10.01
N LEU A 29 -6.28 -8.59 -9.82
CA LEU A 29 -7.19 -8.24 -8.73
C LEU A 29 -6.55 -8.53 -7.36
N GLN A 30 -5.93 -9.71 -7.19
CA GLN A 30 -5.26 -10.06 -5.94
C GLN A 30 -4.11 -9.11 -5.62
N LEU A 31 -3.24 -8.81 -6.60
CA LEU A 31 -2.13 -7.86 -6.42
C LEU A 31 -2.62 -6.50 -5.92
N VAL A 32 -3.66 -5.96 -6.57
CA VAL A 32 -4.24 -4.66 -6.18
C VAL A 32 -4.83 -4.68 -4.78
N LEU A 33 -5.57 -5.72 -4.42
CA LEU A 33 -6.19 -5.80 -3.08
C LEU A 33 -5.14 -5.96 -1.97
N HIS A 34 -4.05 -6.70 -2.22
CA HIS A 34 -2.93 -6.78 -1.27
C HIS A 34 -2.19 -5.45 -1.14
N ALA A 35 -1.95 -4.75 -2.26
CA ALA A 35 -1.32 -3.44 -2.22
C ALA A 35 -2.18 -2.41 -1.50
N GLN A 36 -3.50 -2.39 -1.76
CA GLN A 36 -4.45 -1.51 -1.07
C GLN A 36 -4.42 -1.76 0.44
N ALA A 37 -4.63 -3.01 0.85
CA ALA A 37 -4.64 -3.38 2.27
C ALA A 37 -3.33 -2.98 2.96
N TYR A 38 -2.18 -3.22 2.31
CA TYR A 38 -0.89 -2.85 2.87
C TYR A 38 -0.74 -1.34 3.05
N LEU A 39 -1.11 -0.53 2.04
CA LEU A 39 -1.06 0.94 2.15
C LEU A 39 -1.93 1.45 3.28
N GLU A 40 -3.18 1.01 3.33
CA GLU A 40 -4.17 1.45 4.33
C GLU A 40 -3.78 1.05 5.76
N HIS A 41 -3.10 -0.11 5.95
CA HIS A 41 -2.69 -0.57 7.27
C HIS A 41 -1.35 0.00 7.75
N HIS A 42 -0.43 0.30 6.84
CA HIS A 42 0.94 0.64 7.21
C HIS A 42 1.27 2.13 7.10
N TYR A 43 0.36 2.94 6.53
CA TYR A 43 0.60 4.38 6.38
C TYR A 43 -0.64 5.20 6.76
N SER A 44 -0.42 6.31 7.47
CA SER A 44 -1.51 7.11 8.06
C SER A 44 -1.95 8.31 7.20
N ASP A 45 -1.15 8.68 6.20
CA ASP A 45 -1.36 9.87 5.37
C ASP A 45 -1.70 9.54 3.91
N VAL A 46 -2.29 8.37 3.68
CA VAL A 46 -2.67 7.87 2.37
C VAL A 46 -4.19 7.61 2.28
N GLU A 47 -4.74 7.87 1.11
CA GLU A 47 -6.09 7.48 0.71
C GLU A 47 -5.95 6.64 -0.58
N VAL A 48 -6.55 5.46 -0.61
CA VAL A 48 -6.39 4.52 -1.72
C VAL A 48 -7.72 4.26 -2.39
N GLN A 49 -7.75 4.35 -3.72
CA GLN A 49 -8.86 3.85 -4.52
C GLN A 49 -8.38 2.84 -5.56
N VAL A 50 -9.26 1.93 -5.90
CA VAL A 50 -9.00 0.86 -6.86
C VAL A 50 -9.96 0.97 -8.06
N THR A 51 -9.49 0.64 -9.25
CA THR A 51 -10.36 0.59 -10.44
C THR A 51 -11.50 -0.40 -10.28
N ARG A 52 -11.22 -1.55 -9.65
CA ARG A 52 -12.18 -2.60 -9.33
C ARG A 52 -11.73 -3.36 -8.07
N SER A 53 -12.68 -3.73 -7.24
CA SER A 53 -12.49 -4.58 -6.06
C SER A 53 -13.11 -5.97 -6.22
N THR A 54 -13.72 -6.24 -7.39
CA THR A 54 -14.35 -7.52 -7.75
C THR A 54 -14.07 -7.84 -9.23
N ASP A 55 -14.54 -9.01 -9.71
CA ASP A 55 -14.39 -9.42 -11.11
C ASP A 55 -15.42 -8.73 -12.00
N VAL A 56 -15.18 -7.44 -12.29
CA VAL A 56 -16.01 -6.62 -13.20
C VAL A 56 -15.16 -6.03 -14.32
N PHE A 57 -15.76 -5.84 -15.49
CA PHE A 57 -15.11 -5.16 -16.61
C PHE A 57 -15.13 -3.64 -16.42
N VAL A 58 -13.98 -2.99 -16.66
CA VAL A 58 -13.85 -1.52 -16.71
C VAL A 58 -13.06 -1.16 -17.96
N SER A 59 -13.59 -0.26 -18.78
CA SER A 59 -12.91 0.16 -20.02
C SER A 59 -11.60 0.89 -19.75
N LEU A 60 -10.66 0.88 -20.71
CA LEU A 60 -9.36 1.54 -20.55
C LEU A 60 -9.52 3.05 -20.26
N SER A 61 -10.45 3.71 -20.96
CA SER A 61 -10.72 5.14 -20.74
C SER A 61 -11.33 5.43 -19.36
N ASP A 62 -12.21 4.53 -18.85
CA ASP A 62 -12.80 4.71 -17.52
C ASP A 62 -11.77 4.55 -16.41
N ARG A 63 -10.77 3.67 -16.58
CA ARG A 63 -9.68 3.49 -15.61
C ARG A 63 -8.93 4.82 -15.39
N ALA A 64 -8.49 5.43 -16.48
CA ALA A 64 -7.77 6.70 -16.43
C ALA A 64 -8.68 7.88 -16.01
N SER A 65 -9.89 7.97 -16.58
CA SER A 65 -10.79 9.10 -16.30
C SER A 65 -11.25 9.16 -14.84
N ARG A 66 -11.51 8.00 -14.19
CA ARG A 66 -11.86 7.95 -12.77
C ARG A 66 -10.70 8.41 -11.88
N ALA A 67 -9.47 7.94 -12.16
CA ALA A 67 -8.27 8.38 -11.45
C ALA A 67 -8.03 9.89 -11.58
N ASN A 68 -8.17 10.42 -12.82
CA ASN A 68 -8.05 11.85 -13.12
C ASN A 68 -9.11 12.67 -12.38
N ALA A 69 -10.38 12.24 -12.42
CA ALA A 69 -11.49 12.93 -11.78
C ALA A 69 -11.38 12.95 -10.25
N TRP A 70 -10.84 11.89 -9.65
CA TRP A 70 -10.59 11.82 -8.22
C TRP A 70 -9.38 12.66 -7.79
N GLY A 71 -8.50 13.02 -8.72
CA GLY A 71 -7.29 13.79 -8.47
C GLY A 71 -6.22 12.96 -7.76
N ALA A 72 -5.96 11.76 -8.27
CA ALA A 72 -4.91 10.90 -7.74
C ALA A 72 -3.52 11.56 -7.87
N ASP A 73 -2.65 11.36 -6.88
CA ASP A 73 -1.25 11.78 -6.91
C ASP A 73 -0.38 10.81 -7.71
N VAL A 74 -0.76 9.53 -7.74
CA VAL A 74 -0.10 8.47 -8.53
C VAL A 74 -1.13 7.47 -9.05
N PHE A 75 -0.81 6.85 -10.21
CA PHE A 75 -1.56 5.77 -10.83
C PHE A 75 -0.65 4.57 -11.08
N VAL A 76 -1.02 3.39 -10.57
CA VAL A 76 -0.24 2.16 -10.75
C VAL A 76 -1.12 1.04 -11.30
N SER A 77 -0.84 0.61 -12.53
CA SER A 77 -1.55 -0.48 -13.21
C SER A 77 -0.75 -1.78 -13.11
N MET A 78 -1.39 -2.82 -12.61
CA MET A 78 -0.76 -4.12 -12.37
C MET A 78 -1.26 -5.14 -13.40
N HIS A 79 -0.31 -5.80 -14.10
CA HIS A 79 -0.52 -6.75 -15.16
C HIS A 79 0.34 -8.01 -14.97
N ILE A 80 0.01 -9.06 -15.72
CA ILE A 80 0.79 -10.29 -15.86
C ILE A 80 1.07 -10.50 -17.34
N ASN A 81 2.34 -10.61 -17.69
CA ASN A 81 2.78 -10.70 -19.07
C ASN A 81 2.46 -12.06 -19.74
N ALA A 82 2.53 -12.09 -21.06
CA ALA A 82 2.42 -13.29 -21.90
C ALA A 82 3.27 -13.14 -23.16
N GLY A 83 3.47 -14.24 -23.90
CA GLY A 83 4.22 -14.28 -25.16
C GLY A 83 5.53 -15.05 -25.08
N GLY A 84 5.64 -16.03 -24.17
CA GLY A 84 6.77 -16.97 -24.06
C GLY A 84 8.05 -16.35 -23.47
N GLY A 85 7.94 -15.20 -22.81
CA GLY A 85 9.05 -14.59 -22.07
C GLY A 85 9.15 -15.09 -20.63
N THR A 86 10.06 -14.50 -19.84
CA THR A 86 10.18 -14.74 -18.40
C THR A 86 10.73 -13.49 -17.72
N GLY A 87 10.32 -13.25 -16.46
CA GLY A 87 10.83 -12.20 -15.62
C GLY A 87 9.90 -11.00 -15.47
N PHE A 88 10.42 -9.93 -14.88
CA PHE A 88 9.69 -8.73 -14.44
C PHE A 88 10.11 -7.49 -15.22
N GLU A 89 9.17 -6.63 -15.55
CA GLU A 89 9.41 -5.36 -16.22
C GLU A 89 8.36 -4.30 -15.84
N THR A 90 8.73 -3.04 -15.99
CA THR A 90 7.83 -1.91 -15.72
C THR A 90 7.84 -0.90 -16.86
N TYR A 91 6.73 -0.19 -17.03
CA TYR A 91 6.52 0.73 -18.13
C TYR A 91 6.00 2.08 -17.65
N ILE A 92 6.49 3.15 -18.30
CA ILE A 92 5.90 4.49 -18.31
C ILE A 92 5.57 4.89 -19.75
N HIS A 93 4.79 5.95 -19.94
CA HIS A 93 4.56 6.47 -21.30
C HIS A 93 5.81 7.18 -21.84
N PRO A 94 6.18 7.04 -23.13
CA PRO A 94 7.41 7.63 -23.69
C PRO A 94 7.54 9.16 -23.57
N THR A 95 6.43 9.89 -23.38
CA THR A 95 6.45 11.36 -23.24
C THR A 95 6.41 11.81 -21.78
N ARG A 96 6.54 10.88 -20.81
CA ARG A 96 6.49 11.15 -19.36
C ARG A 96 7.87 11.17 -18.69
N ASP A 97 8.93 11.21 -19.48
CA ASP A 97 10.31 11.30 -19.00
C ASP A 97 10.65 12.64 -18.32
N LEU A 98 9.81 13.67 -18.54
CA LEU A 98 9.94 15.00 -17.93
C LEU A 98 9.07 15.21 -16.68
N ASP A 99 8.15 14.29 -16.38
CA ASP A 99 7.38 14.30 -15.13
C ASP A 99 8.03 13.40 -14.07
N GLN A 100 7.34 13.10 -13.01
CA GLN A 100 7.86 12.26 -11.91
C GLN A 100 7.70 10.75 -12.16
N SER A 101 7.16 10.33 -13.32
CA SER A 101 6.95 8.91 -13.65
C SER A 101 8.22 8.06 -13.62
N PRO A 102 9.40 8.53 -14.11
CA PRO A 102 10.63 7.74 -14.01
C PRO A 102 11.08 7.47 -12.57
N ILE A 103 10.84 8.39 -11.65
CA ILE A 103 11.19 8.21 -10.23
C ILE A 103 10.23 7.18 -9.62
N LEU A 104 8.92 7.34 -9.82
CA LEU A 104 7.91 6.38 -9.39
C LEU A 104 8.19 4.97 -9.95
N GLN A 105 8.52 4.88 -11.25
CA GLN A 105 8.86 3.61 -11.91
C GLN A 105 10.05 2.93 -11.24
N LYS A 106 11.11 3.69 -10.99
CA LYS A 106 12.33 3.17 -10.35
C LYS A 106 12.04 2.64 -8.94
N ASP A 107 11.34 3.40 -8.13
CA ASP A 107 11.05 3.03 -6.74
C ASP A 107 10.19 1.77 -6.70
N ILE A 108 9.11 1.71 -7.48
CA ILE A 108 8.24 0.53 -7.59
C ILE A 108 9.01 -0.68 -8.13
N HIS A 109 9.79 -0.48 -9.21
CA HIS A 109 10.55 -1.57 -9.82
C HIS A 109 11.56 -2.18 -8.84
N THR A 110 12.28 -1.33 -8.12
CA THR A 110 13.31 -1.77 -7.16
C THR A 110 12.72 -2.62 -6.04
N GLU A 111 11.62 -2.17 -5.44
CA GLU A 111 10.95 -2.89 -4.36
C GLU A 111 10.38 -4.23 -4.81
N ILE A 112 9.67 -4.25 -5.95
CA ILE A 112 9.07 -5.47 -6.48
C ILE A 112 10.15 -6.48 -6.87
N PHE A 113 11.18 -6.05 -7.57
CA PHE A 113 12.24 -6.95 -8.02
C PHE A 113 13.00 -7.56 -6.84
N ALA A 114 13.33 -6.75 -5.83
CA ALA A 114 13.97 -7.24 -4.60
C ALA A 114 13.10 -8.28 -3.89
N GLU A 115 11.78 -8.06 -3.80
CA GLU A 115 10.86 -9.01 -3.20
C GLU A 115 10.76 -10.32 -4.00
N MET A 116 10.64 -10.22 -5.31
CA MET A 116 10.56 -11.39 -6.18
C MET A 116 11.79 -12.33 -6.05
N LEU A 117 12.98 -11.78 -5.79
CA LEU A 117 14.22 -12.56 -5.61
C LEU A 117 14.17 -13.49 -4.38
N ASN A 118 13.33 -13.21 -3.39
CA ASN A 118 13.10 -14.10 -2.23
C ASN A 118 12.46 -15.44 -2.65
N PHE A 119 11.84 -15.48 -3.83
CA PHE A 119 11.19 -16.67 -4.40
C PHE A 119 12.02 -17.38 -5.48
N GLY A 120 13.30 -17.06 -5.57
CA GLY A 120 14.25 -17.68 -6.48
C GLY A 120 14.71 -16.74 -7.59
N THR A 121 15.38 -17.31 -8.59
CA THR A 121 15.91 -16.52 -9.70
C THR A 121 14.77 -15.95 -10.55
N ILE A 122 14.78 -14.65 -10.71
CA ILE A 122 13.87 -13.89 -11.59
C ILE A 122 14.73 -13.07 -12.56
N LYS A 123 14.34 -13.04 -13.81
CA LYS A 123 15.01 -12.18 -14.81
C LYS A 123 14.48 -10.75 -14.66
N ASP A 124 15.41 -9.83 -14.39
CA ASP A 124 15.12 -8.41 -14.54
C ASP A 124 15.11 -8.06 -16.04
N ARG A 125 13.99 -7.56 -16.52
CA ARG A 125 13.80 -7.08 -17.90
C ARG A 125 13.88 -5.56 -17.98
N GLY A 126 14.01 -4.88 -16.84
CA GLY A 126 14.30 -3.47 -16.68
C GLY A 126 13.12 -2.51 -16.82
N LEU A 127 13.50 -1.24 -16.78
CA LEU A 127 12.62 -0.10 -16.93
C LEU A 127 12.40 0.19 -18.42
N LYS A 128 11.15 0.32 -18.84
CA LYS A 128 10.76 0.48 -20.23
C LYS A 128 9.74 1.60 -20.44
N THR A 129 9.49 1.90 -21.70
CA THR A 129 8.42 2.81 -22.12
C THR A 129 7.49 2.11 -23.10
N ALA A 130 6.19 2.41 -23.01
CA ALA A 130 5.20 1.94 -23.98
C ALA A 130 4.01 2.91 -24.06
N ASN A 131 3.37 2.97 -25.25
CA ASN A 131 2.19 3.79 -25.47
C ASN A 131 0.92 3.05 -25.03
N TYR A 132 0.84 2.65 -23.76
CA TYR A 132 -0.36 2.07 -23.19
C TYR A 132 -1.40 3.16 -22.88
N ALA A 133 -2.69 2.84 -23.13
CA ALA A 133 -3.79 3.79 -22.97
C ALA A 133 -3.84 4.39 -21.56
N VAL A 134 -3.79 3.54 -20.54
CA VAL A 134 -3.86 3.97 -19.12
C VAL A 134 -2.67 4.84 -18.71
N LEU A 135 -1.51 4.69 -19.34
CA LEU A 135 -0.34 5.54 -19.10
C LEU A 135 -0.40 6.87 -19.86
N ARG A 136 -1.04 6.85 -21.04
CA ARG A 136 -1.20 8.05 -21.88
C ARG A 136 -2.31 8.98 -21.40
N GLU A 137 -3.41 8.39 -20.91
CA GLU A 137 -4.66 9.11 -20.60
C GLU A 137 -4.75 9.59 -19.16
N THR A 138 -3.88 9.11 -18.26
CA THR A 138 -3.73 9.62 -16.89
C THR A 138 -2.99 10.96 -16.88
N THR A 139 -3.29 11.83 -15.91
CA THR A 139 -2.69 13.17 -15.78
C THR A 139 -1.61 13.27 -14.69
N MET A 140 -1.58 12.30 -13.78
CA MET A 140 -0.57 12.16 -12.73
C MET A 140 0.56 11.24 -13.16
N PRO A 141 1.69 11.14 -12.41
CA PRO A 141 2.71 10.10 -12.59
C PRO A 141 2.09 8.71 -12.61
N ALA A 142 2.41 7.92 -13.64
CA ALA A 142 1.77 6.64 -13.91
C ALA A 142 2.78 5.57 -14.32
N VAL A 143 2.60 4.36 -13.76
CA VAL A 143 3.43 3.17 -14.02
C VAL A 143 2.53 1.97 -14.30
N LEU A 144 2.96 1.11 -15.23
CA LEU A 144 2.39 -0.21 -15.45
C LEU A 144 3.47 -1.26 -15.15
N THR A 145 3.11 -2.27 -14.39
CA THR A 145 3.99 -3.39 -14.03
C THR A 145 3.54 -4.67 -14.70
N GLU A 146 4.50 -5.44 -15.22
CA GLU A 146 4.29 -6.77 -15.81
C GLU A 146 4.97 -7.82 -14.91
N ASN A 147 4.15 -8.48 -14.11
CA ASN A 147 4.59 -9.32 -13.00
C ASN A 147 4.71 -10.78 -13.42
N LEU A 148 5.81 -11.13 -14.09
CA LEU A 148 6.09 -12.45 -14.64
C LEU A 148 5.21 -12.82 -15.86
N PHE A 149 5.42 -14.00 -16.42
CA PHE A 149 4.74 -14.48 -17.62
C PHE A 149 3.82 -15.65 -17.31
N ILE A 150 2.52 -15.48 -17.56
CA ILE A 150 1.48 -16.47 -17.25
C ILE A 150 1.62 -17.75 -18.07
N ASP A 151 2.18 -17.66 -19.28
CA ASP A 151 2.36 -18.75 -20.22
C ASP A 151 3.72 -19.48 -20.10
N THR A 152 4.60 -19.03 -19.21
CA THR A 152 5.88 -19.67 -18.88
C THR A 152 5.77 -20.45 -17.57
N VAL A 153 5.96 -21.76 -17.61
CA VAL A 153 5.73 -22.67 -16.45
C VAL A 153 6.46 -22.21 -15.18
N THR A 154 7.74 -21.85 -15.27
CA THR A 154 8.54 -21.42 -14.11
C THR A 154 8.04 -20.14 -13.46
N ASP A 155 7.46 -19.23 -14.25
CA ASP A 155 6.84 -17.99 -13.79
C ASP A 155 5.44 -18.28 -13.24
N ALA A 156 4.65 -19.09 -13.95
CA ALA A 156 3.32 -19.51 -13.55
C ALA A 156 3.31 -20.28 -12.22
N ASP A 157 4.31 -21.10 -11.95
CA ASP A 157 4.43 -21.80 -10.65
C ASP A 157 4.61 -20.82 -9.49
N LYS A 158 5.30 -19.69 -9.71
CA LYS A 158 5.36 -18.62 -8.70
C LYS A 158 4.03 -17.88 -8.60
N LEU A 159 3.37 -17.57 -9.72
CA LEU A 159 2.05 -16.92 -9.76
C LEU A 159 0.93 -17.77 -9.11
N LYS A 160 1.08 -19.10 -9.04
CA LYS A 160 0.18 -20.00 -8.29
C LYS A 160 0.42 -19.94 -6.77
N ASN A 161 1.56 -19.43 -6.33
CA ASN A 161 1.88 -19.31 -4.91
C ASN A 161 1.21 -18.04 -4.33
N ALA A 162 0.20 -18.23 -3.49
CA ALA A 162 -0.53 -17.13 -2.87
C ALA A 162 0.36 -16.20 -2.03
N THR A 163 1.42 -16.73 -1.40
CA THR A 163 2.39 -15.91 -0.67
C THR A 163 3.18 -15.02 -1.63
N PHE A 164 3.61 -15.55 -2.78
CA PHE A 164 4.28 -14.75 -3.80
C PHE A 164 3.39 -13.59 -4.29
N VAL A 165 2.13 -13.86 -4.63
CA VAL A 165 1.19 -12.85 -5.12
C VAL A 165 0.95 -11.77 -4.06
N ARG A 166 0.80 -12.17 -2.79
CA ARG A 166 0.65 -11.24 -1.67
C ARG A 166 1.88 -10.34 -1.52
N GLU A 167 3.07 -10.93 -1.38
CA GLU A 167 4.31 -10.19 -1.13
C GLU A 167 4.67 -9.25 -2.29
N VAL A 168 4.37 -9.65 -3.53
CA VAL A 168 4.53 -8.80 -4.71
C VAL A 168 3.52 -7.64 -4.68
N GLY A 169 2.26 -7.89 -4.29
CA GLY A 169 1.26 -6.82 -4.07
C GLY A 169 1.73 -5.82 -3.01
N GLU A 170 2.22 -6.31 -1.87
CA GLU A 170 2.76 -5.48 -0.79
C GLU A 170 4.02 -4.71 -1.21
N ALA A 171 4.87 -5.28 -2.07
CA ALA A 171 6.04 -4.60 -2.63
C ALA A 171 5.66 -3.41 -3.53
N HIS A 172 4.55 -3.51 -4.29
CA HIS A 172 4.01 -2.34 -5.00
C HIS A 172 3.68 -1.20 -4.02
N ALA A 173 3.03 -1.54 -2.91
CA ALA A 173 2.68 -0.57 -1.87
C ALA A 173 3.92 0.09 -1.24
N ARG A 174 4.99 -0.67 -0.96
CA ARG A 174 6.25 -0.13 -0.42
C ARG A 174 6.92 0.83 -1.40
N GLY A 175 6.99 0.49 -2.70
CA GLY A 175 7.55 1.37 -3.73
C GLY A 175 6.75 2.67 -3.90
N ILE A 176 5.41 2.59 -3.86
CA ILE A 176 4.52 3.77 -3.85
C ILE A 176 4.78 4.64 -2.61
N ALA A 177 4.88 4.01 -1.44
CA ALA A 177 5.11 4.70 -0.17
C ALA A 177 6.46 5.42 -0.14
N GLN A 178 7.51 4.79 -0.68
CA GLN A 178 8.83 5.40 -0.84
C GLN A 178 8.75 6.64 -1.72
N TYR A 179 8.16 6.53 -2.90
CA TYR A 179 8.00 7.65 -3.82
C TYR A 179 7.23 8.83 -3.21
N LEU A 180 6.09 8.55 -2.56
CA LEU A 180 5.24 9.58 -1.94
C LEU A 180 5.76 10.06 -0.59
N SER A 181 6.81 9.43 -0.05
CA SER A 181 7.33 9.68 1.31
C SER A 181 6.23 9.57 2.36
N LEU A 182 5.44 8.48 2.30
CA LEU A 182 4.33 8.26 3.22
C LEU A 182 4.83 8.07 4.65
N THR A 183 4.01 8.49 5.60
CA THR A 183 4.30 8.36 7.04
C THR A 183 3.89 6.96 7.52
N PRO A 184 4.86 6.09 7.90
CA PRO A 184 4.52 4.78 8.43
C PRO A 184 3.65 4.85 9.69
N VAL A 185 2.67 3.98 9.79
CA VAL A 185 2.01 3.68 11.06
C VAL A 185 2.99 2.83 11.88
N SER A 186 3.45 3.36 12.98
CA SER A 186 4.28 2.59 13.91
C SER A 186 3.42 1.71 14.80
N SER A 187 3.97 0.61 15.27
CA SER A 187 3.30 -0.27 16.21
C SER A 187 3.99 -0.22 17.56
N THR A 188 3.19 -0.16 18.61
CA THR A 188 3.65 -0.33 20.00
C THR A 188 3.12 -1.67 20.52
N LEU A 189 3.97 -2.47 21.17
CA LEU A 189 3.52 -3.68 21.84
C LEU A 189 2.80 -3.32 23.14
N TYR A 190 1.59 -3.80 23.29
CA TYR A 190 0.80 -3.69 24.50
C TYR A 190 0.63 -5.06 25.15
N THR A 191 0.90 -5.14 26.45
CA THR A 191 0.68 -6.36 27.23
C THR A 191 -0.70 -6.33 27.84
N ILE A 192 -1.55 -7.30 27.49
CA ILE A 192 -2.92 -7.46 27.98
C ILE A 192 -2.92 -7.52 29.51
N GLN A 193 -3.78 -6.73 30.13
CA GLN A 193 -3.99 -6.68 31.57
C GLN A 193 -5.36 -7.24 31.96
N ALA A 194 -5.55 -7.50 33.25
CA ALA A 194 -6.81 -8.00 33.76
C ALA A 194 -7.94 -6.99 33.48
N GLY A 195 -9.02 -7.43 32.83
CA GLY A 195 -10.18 -6.62 32.48
C GLY A 195 -10.08 -5.96 31.11
N ASP A 196 -8.97 -6.13 30.37
CA ASP A 196 -8.86 -5.61 29.03
C ASP A 196 -9.77 -6.33 28.04
N THR A 197 -10.28 -5.55 27.11
CA THR A 197 -11.01 -5.99 25.91
C THR A 197 -10.44 -5.23 24.72
N PHE A 198 -10.60 -5.75 23.49
CA PHE A 198 -10.23 -4.98 22.31
C PHE A 198 -10.90 -3.61 22.25
N TYR A 199 -12.16 -3.52 22.74
CA TYR A 199 -12.86 -2.25 22.82
C TYR A 199 -12.19 -1.26 23.82
N SER A 200 -11.84 -1.71 25.03
CA SER A 200 -11.21 -0.83 26.02
C SER A 200 -9.79 -0.39 25.58
N ILE A 201 -9.05 -1.31 24.94
CA ILE A 201 -7.72 -1.04 24.41
C ILE A 201 -7.81 -0.08 23.22
N ALA A 202 -8.69 -0.36 22.25
CA ALA A 202 -8.89 0.51 21.10
C ALA A 202 -9.28 1.94 21.53
N LYS A 203 -10.22 2.05 22.48
CA LYS A 203 -10.60 3.35 23.08
C LYS A 203 -9.43 4.05 23.78
N LYS A 204 -8.60 3.29 24.50
CA LYS A 204 -7.42 3.85 25.20
C LYS A 204 -6.39 4.47 24.25
N TYR A 205 -6.22 3.87 23.06
CA TYR A 205 -5.27 4.31 22.05
C TYR A 205 -5.89 5.11 20.91
N ASN A 206 -7.19 5.47 21.03
CA ASN A 206 -7.98 6.22 20.05
C ASN A 206 -7.87 5.63 18.63
N ILE A 207 -8.05 4.33 18.55
CA ILE A 207 -8.16 3.55 17.31
C ILE A 207 -9.50 2.81 17.30
N THR A 208 -9.93 2.36 16.15
CA THR A 208 -11.11 1.50 16.04
C THR A 208 -10.79 0.07 16.49
N VAL A 209 -11.81 -0.67 16.91
CA VAL A 209 -11.66 -2.11 17.20
C VAL A 209 -11.22 -2.86 15.94
N GLN A 210 -11.66 -2.42 14.76
CA GLN A 210 -11.28 -3.02 13.48
C GLN A 210 -9.77 -2.84 13.21
N GLU A 211 -9.24 -1.63 13.35
CA GLU A 211 -7.79 -1.37 13.19
C GLU A 211 -6.95 -2.21 14.17
N LEU A 212 -7.42 -2.38 15.41
CA LEU A 212 -6.75 -3.24 16.37
C LEU A 212 -6.80 -4.72 15.98
N GLN A 213 -7.93 -5.19 15.43
CA GLN A 213 -8.07 -6.56 14.91
C GLN A 213 -7.18 -6.80 13.69
N ASP A 214 -7.14 -5.85 12.77
CA ASP A 214 -6.34 -5.92 11.54
C ASP A 214 -4.83 -5.95 11.85
N ALA A 215 -4.39 -5.18 12.87
CA ALA A 215 -3.03 -5.25 13.36
C ALA A 215 -2.70 -6.55 14.12
N ASN A 216 -3.70 -7.34 14.49
CA ASN A 216 -3.58 -8.58 15.27
C ASN A 216 -4.40 -9.74 14.66
N PRO A 217 -4.19 -10.13 13.40
CA PRO A 217 -5.05 -11.07 12.69
C PRO A 217 -5.09 -12.48 13.30
N ASN A 218 -4.09 -12.83 14.12
CA ASN A 218 -3.99 -14.13 14.78
C ASN A 218 -4.49 -14.11 16.24
N VAL A 219 -5.07 -12.98 16.70
CA VAL A 219 -5.59 -12.82 18.06
C VAL A 219 -7.10 -12.91 18.05
N ASP A 220 -7.67 -13.88 18.78
CA ASP A 220 -9.11 -13.94 19.03
C ASP A 220 -9.50 -12.88 20.08
N PRO A 221 -10.24 -11.82 19.70
CA PRO A 221 -10.59 -10.72 20.62
C PRO A 221 -11.50 -11.14 21.79
N THR A 222 -12.09 -12.35 21.69
CA THR A 222 -12.96 -12.93 22.74
C THR A 222 -12.20 -13.80 23.74
N LYS A 223 -10.90 -14.09 23.49
CA LYS A 223 -10.07 -15.02 24.28
C LYS A 223 -8.73 -14.40 24.67
N LEU A 224 -8.71 -13.14 25.03
CA LEU A 224 -7.49 -12.44 25.45
C LEU A 224 -6.92 -13.06 26.73
N GLN A 225 -5.62 -13.26 26.77
CA GLN A 225 -4.92 -13.77 27.94
C GLN A 225 -4.11 -12.65 28.60
N ILE A 226 -4.17 -12.58 29.93
CA ILE A 226 -3.33 -11.64 30.71
C ILE A 226 -1.85 -11.98 30.44
N GLY A 227 -1.04 -10.98 30.11
CA GLY A 227 0.36 -11.14 29.72
C GLY A 227 0.56 -11.39 28.22
N GLN A 228 -0.49 -11.65 27.44
CA GLN A 228 -0.39 -11.72 25.99
C GLN A 228 0.02 -10.36 25.43
N GLN A 229 0.93 -10.36 24.45
CA GLN A 229 1.31 -9.14 23.72
C GLN A 229 0.48 -9.00 22.47
N ILE A 230 -0.01 -7.80 22.23
CA ILE A 230 -0.68 -7.39 20.98
C ILE A 230 -0.03 -6.15 20.43
N VAL A 231 -0.19 -5.97 19.13
CA VAL A 231 0.30 -4.81 18.37
C VAL A 231 -0.76 -3.70 18.44
N ILE A 232 -0.37 -2.50 18.88
CA ILE A 232 -1.18 -1.30 18.78
C ILE A 232 -0.68 -0.52 17.57
N PRO A 233 -1.46 -0.34 16.51
CA PRO A 233 -1.08 0.52 15.40
C PRO A 233 -1.03 1.97 15.89
N THR A 234 0.10 2.63 15.68
CA THR A 234 0.32 4.02 16.11
C THR A 234 1.08 4.76 15.01
N THR A 235 0.70 5.98 14.72
CA THR A 235 1.46 6.87 13.85
C THR A 235 2.56 7.53 14.65
N ILE A 236 3.83 7.48 14.22
CA ILE A 236 4.91 8.27 14.82
C ILE A 236 5.10 9.55 13.99
N TYR A 237 5.10 10.68 14.69
CA TYR A 237 5.46 11.96 14.12
C TYR A 237 6.80 12.44 14.69
N THR A 238 7.70 12.86 13.81
CA THR A 238 8.96 13.49 14.20
C THR A 238 8.79 15.01 14.24
N ILE A 239 8.95 15.60 15.42
CA ILE A 239 8.83 17.04 15.66
C ILE A 239 9.77 17.82 14.73
N GLN A 240 9.23 18.83 14.07
CA GLN A 240 9.95 19.73 13.19
C GLN A 240 10.09 21.13 13.81
N ALA A 241 10.97 21.96 13.25
CA ALA A 241 11.15 23.33 13.74
C ALA A 241 9.85 24.14 13.60
N GLY A 242 9.38 24.71 14.71
CA GLY A 242 8.13 25.49 14.77
C GLY A 242 6.88 24.69 15.12
N ASP A 243 7.00 23.37 15.32
CA ASP A 243 5.87 22.56 15.76
C ASP A 243 5.46 22.86 17.21
N THR A 244 4.14 22.77 17.41
CA THR A 244 3.48 22.76 18.72
C THR A 244 2.48 21.62 18.76
N PHE A 245 2.10 21.14 19.94
CA PHE A 245 1.01 20.16 20.04
C PHE A 245 -0.27 20.63 19.36
N TYR A 246 -0.57 21.92 19.42
CA TYR A 246 -1.73 22.50 18.72
C TYR A 246 -1.61 22.38 17.20
N SER A 247 -0.45 22.73 16.61
CA SER A 247 -0.27 22.64 15.14
C SER A 247 -0.30 21.19 14.67
N ILE A 248 0.26 20.27 15.44
CA ILE A 248 0.29 18.84 15.15
C ILE A 248 -1.12 18.23 15.27
N ALA A 249 -1.81 18.51 16.40
CA ALA A 249 -3.18 18.04 16.61
C ALA A 249 -4.12 18.49 15.46
N LYS A 250 -4.01 19.78 15.07
CA LYS A 250 -4.76 20.31 13.94
C LYS A 250 -4.41 19.62 12.60
N LYS A 251 -3.14 19.31 12.37
CA LYS A 251 -2.67 18.61 11.16
C LYS A 251 -3.30 17.21 11.03
N TYR A 252 -3.46 16.51 12.15
CA TYR A 252 -3.99 15.15 12.19
C TYR A 252 -5.47 15.07 12.56
N ASN A 253 -6.16 16.23 12.64
CA ASN A 253 -7.59 16.34 12.97
C ASN A 253 -7.99 15.67 14.29
N ILE A 254 -7.11 15.79 15.29
CA ILE A 254 -7.31 15.34 16.67
C ILE A 254 -7.28 16.53 17.63
N THR A 255 -7.68 16.33 18.86
CA THR A 255 -7.55 17.35 19.93
C THR A 255 -6.16 17.35 20.56
N VAL A 256 -5.78 18.45 21.19
CA VAL A 256 -4.52 18.53 21.94
C VAL A 256 -4.53 17.55 23.12
N GLU A 257 -5.68 17.38 23.77
CA GLU A 257 -5.88 16.46 24.88
C GLU A 257 -5.66 14.99 24.45
N GLU A 258 -6.13 14.60 23.27
CA GLU A 258 -5.89 13.27 22.71
C GLU A 258 -4.39 13.07 22.41
N LEU A 259 -3.73 14.08 21.86
CA LEU A 259 -2.29 14.03 21.60
C LEU A 259 -1.46 13.93 22.90
N GLU A 260 -1.85 14.68 23.96
CA GLU A 260 -1.22 14.59 25.28
C GLU A 260 -1.46 13.22 25.93
N ALA A 261 -2.67 12.70 25.85
CA ALA A 261 -3.02 11.37 26.39
C ALA A 261 -2.22 10.24 25.72
N ALA A 262 -1.95 10.35 24.41
CA ALA A 262 -1.10 9.40 23.68
C ALA A 262 0.39 9.54 24.03
N ASN A 263 0.82 10.66 24.62
CA ASN A 263 2.22 10.99 24.90
C ASN A 263 2.45 11.39 26.37
N PRO A 264 2.12 10.55 27.37
CA PRO A 264 2.10 10.92 28.78
C PRO A 264 3.47 11.33 29.37
N GLY A 265 4.56 11.12 28.64
CA GLY A 265 5.92 11.50 29.05
C GLY A 265 6.48 12.72 28.32
N VAL A 266 5.68 13.35 27.46
CA VAL A 266 6.12 14.49 26.65
C VAL A 266 5.57 15.79 27.22
N ASP A 267 6.47 16.74 27.56
CA ASP A 267 6.08 18.10 27.93
C ASP A 267 5.78 18.92 26.65
N PRO A 268 4.51 19.30 26.39
CA PRO A 268 4.12 19.98 25.16
C PRO A 268 4.75 21.38 25.01
N THR A 269 5.32 21.92 26.10
CA THR A 269 6.01 23.23 26.11
C THR A 269 7.50 23.10 25.80
N LYS A 270 8.06 21.89 25.76
CA LYS A 270 9.50 21.62 25.62
C LYS A 270 9.81 20.65 24.49
N LEU A 271 9.10 20.77 23.37
CA LEU A 271 9.32 19.94 22.21
C LEU A 271 10.72 20.17 21.59
N ARG A 272 11.37 19.09 21.17
CA ARG A 272 12.67 19.14 20.50
C ARG A 272 12.57 18.71 19.06
N VAL A 273 13.18 19.43 18.16
CA VAL A 273 13.30 18.99 16.75
C VAL A 273 13.98 17.63 16.69
N GLY A 274 13.38 16.70 15.94
CA GLY A 274 13.82 15.30 15.87
C GLY A 274 13.22 14.39 16.97
N GLN A 275 12.52 14.94 17.98
CA GLN A 275 11.79 14.14 18.96
C GLN A 275 10.63 13.42 18.27
N GLN A 276 10.43 12.13 18.59
CA GLN A 276 9.29 11.36 18.11
C GLN A 276 8.15 11.39 19.12
N ILE A 277 6.94 11.55 18.63
CA ILE A 277 5.70 11.47 19.40
C ILE A 277 4.70 10.55 18.70
N LEU A 278 3.81 9.96 19.47
CA LEU A 278 2.71 9.15 18.97
C LEU A 278 1.54 10.05 18.55
N ILE A 279 1.00 9.80 17.38
CA ILE A 279 -0.24 10.42 16.91
C ILE A 279 -1.34 9.37 17.08
N PRO A 280 -2.36 9.60 17.91
CA PRO A 280 -3.53 8.74 17.95
C PRO A 280 -4.30 8.88 16.62
N ASN A 281 -4.84 7.78 16.12
CA ASN A 281 -5.68 7.82 14.92
C ASN A 281 -6.97 8.59 15.25
N SER A 282 -7.45 9.39 14.30
CA SER A 282 -8.65 10.24 14.42
C SER A 282 -9.93 9.45 14.21
#